data_3defab45b8e5058f7b5e5092d9e80a92
#
_entry.id   3defab45b8e5058f7b5e5092d9e80a92
#
_cell.length_a   1.000
_cell.length_b   1.000
_cell.length_c   1.000
_cell.angle_alpha   90.00
_cell.angle_beta   90.00
_cell.angle_gamma   90.00
#
_symmetry.space_group_name_H-M   'P 1'
#
loop_
_entity.id
_entity.type
_entity.pdbx_description
1 polymer ?
#
loop_
_entity_poly.entity_id
_entity_poly.type
_entity_poly.pdbx_seq_one_letter_code
_entity_poly.pdbx_strand_id
1 'polypeptide(L)'
;MPLVKVMNLSREQMSAVAKNILSDIATIAGVDESRFHFFHCGDSVFEDSLVLIEVLWYPRDKSKMKSVAELLYNELKKHGDYNVDVVFHELNSEKHYINGEQHFPKK
;
A
#
# COMPACT_ATOMS: atom_id res chain seq x y z
N MET A 1 10.72 3.17 -0.95
CA MET A 1 9.75 2.41 -1.70
C MET A 1 9.41 1.19 -0.90
N PRO A 2 8.27 1.10 -0.32
CA PRO A 2 7.09 0.72 -1.10
C PRO A 2 6.22 1.87 -1.59
N LEU A 3 5.42 1.56 -2.61
CA LEU A 3 4.35 2.42 -3.12
C LEU A 3 3.01 1.75 -2.82
N VAL A 4 2.07 2.52 -2.31
CA VAL A 4 0.72 2.03 -1.99
C VAL A 4 -0.29 2.86 -2.78
N LYS A 5 -1.06 2.21 -3.64
CA LYS A 5 -2.09 2.84 -4.45
C LYS A 5 -3.44 2.42 -3.93
N VAL A 6 -4.32 3.38 -3.67
CA VAL A 6 -5.65 3.11 -3.14
C VAL A 6 -6.71 3.69 -4.06
N MET A 7 -7.64 2.85 -4.46
CA MET A 7 -8.75 3.19 -5.33
C MET A 7 -10.07 3.06 -4.61
N ASN A 8 -11.00 3.94 -4.94
CA ASN A 8 -12.38 3.95 -4.44
C ASN A 8 -12.51 4.31 -2.95
N LEU A 9 -11.62 5.13 -2.46
CA LEU A 9 -11.70 5.73 -1.12
C LEU A 9 -11.52 7.24 -1.30
N SER A 10 -12.19 8.05 -0.47
CA SER A 10 -12.02 9.51 -0.57
C SER A 10 -10.58 9.89 -0.19
N ARG A 11 -10.11 11.01 -0.74
CA ARG A 11 -8.78 11.53 -0.44
C ARG A 11 -8.61 11.79 1.06
N GLU A 12 -9.64 12.30 1.71
CA GLU A 12 -9.63 12.59 3.15
C GLU A 12 -9.51 11.32 3.98
N GLN A 13 -10.31 10.30 3.66
CA GLN A 13 -10.24 9.00 4.32
C GLN A 13 -8.89 8.32 4.07
N MET A 14 -8.40 8.40 2.83
CA MET A 14 -7.10 7.86 2.47
C MET A 14 -5.98 8.50 3.28
N SER A 15 -6.01 9.81 3.44
CA SER A 15 -5.02 10.55 4.24
C SER A 15 -5.06 10.10 5.70
N ALA A 16 -6.26 9.94 6.27
CA ALA A 16 -6.41 9.48 7.65
C ALA A 16 -5.89 8.05 7.83
N VAL A 17 -6.25 7.15 6.91
CA VAL A 17 -5.76 5.76 6.92
C VAL A 17 -4.24 5.73 6.85
N ALA A 18 -3.65 6.44 5.90
CA ALA A 18 -2.19 6.46 5.72
C ALA A 18 -1.47 6.93 6.98
N LYS A 19 -1.95 8.00 7.61
CA LYS A 19 -1.35 8.52 8.84
C LYS A 19 -1.44 7.53 9.99
N ASN A 20 -2.56 6.82 10.10
CA ASN A 20 -2.79 5.90 11.21
C ASN A 20 -1.94 4.63 11.11
N ILE A 21 -1.62 4.18 9.90
CA ILE A 21 -0.91 2.92 9.68
C ILE A 21 0.57 3.07 9.34
N LEU A 22 1.05 4.29 9.06
CA LEU A 22 2.40 4.50 8.54
C LEU A 22 3.48 3.86 9.39
N SER A 23 3.44 4.07 10.70
CA SER A 23 4.43 3.50 11.61
C SER A 23 4.40 1.97 11.59
N ASP A 24 3.22 1.38 11.67
CA ASP A 24 3.06 -0.07 11.73
C ASP A 24 3.44 -0.74 10.40
N ILE A 25 3.02 -0.18 9.28
CA ILE A 25 3.34 -0.75 7.97
C ILE A 25 4.83 -0.66 7.66
N ALA A 26 5.47 0.43 8.07
CA ALA A 26 6.92 0.60 7.91
C ALA A 26 7.69 -0.43 8.75
N THR A 27 7.23 -0.66 9.97
CA THR A 27 7.83 -1.66 10.86
C THR A 27 7.71 -3.07 10.25
N ILE A 28 6.54 -3.43 9.75
CA ILE A 28 6.31 -4.73 9.11
C ILE A 28 7.22 -4.90 7.88
N ALA A 29 7.28 -3.88 7.04
CA ALA A 29 8.09 -3.91 5.82
C ALA A 29 9.59 -3.83 6.09
N GLY A 30 10.00 -3.40 7.28
CA GLY A 30 11.41 -3.24 7.64
C GLY A 30 12.08 -2.06 6.95
N VAL A 31 11.34 -0.98 6.73
CA VAL A 31 11.87 0.22 6.07
C VAL A 31 11.51 1.47 6.87
N ASP A 32 12.19 2.58 6.61
CA ASP A 32 11.89 3.87 7.20
C ASP A 32 10.55 4.38 6.67
N GLU A 33 9.79 5.08 7.53
CA GLU A 33 8.49 5.66 7.17
C GLU A 33 8.58 6.58 5.96
N SER A 34 9.68 7.31 5.80
CA SER A 34 9.89 8.23 4.68
C SER A 34 9.95 7.55 3.31
N ARG A 35 10.10 6.22 3.30
CA ARG A 35 10.15 5.44 2.06
C ARG A 35 8.78 5.03 1.55
N PHE A 36 7.74 5.15 2.36
CA PHE A 36 6.38 4.85 1.95
C PHE A 36 5.77 6.04 1.21
N HIS A 37 5.16 5.75 0.08
CA HIS A 37 4.40 6.71 -0.69
C HIS A 37 3.00 6.18 -0.92
N PHE A 38 1.99 6.96 -0.55
CA PHE A 38 0.58 6.62 -0.69
C PHE A 38 -0.03 7.46 -1.79
N PHE A 39 -0.73 6.80 -2.70
CA PHE A 39 -1.39 7.46 -3.82
C PHE A 39 -2.88 7.23 -3.79
N HIS A 40 -3.64 8.28 -3.99
CA HIS A 40 -5.08 8.24 -4.19
C HIS A 40 -5.35 8.11 -5.69
N CYS A 41 -6.00 7.03 -6.11
CA CYS A 41 -6.06 6.65 -7.54
C CYS A 41 -7.48 6.58 -8.10
N GLY A 42 -8.37 7.47 -7.67
CA GLY A 42 -9.70 7.59 -8.26
C GLY A 42 -10.74 6.62 -7.72
N ASP A 43 -11.84 6.51 -8.46
CA ASP A 43 -13.05 5.83 -8.01
C ASP A 43 -13.46 4.71 -8.96
N SER A 44 -14.30 3.80 -8.45
CA SER A 44 -14.97 2.81 -9.28
C SER A 44 -15.92 3.51 -10.25
N VAL A 45 -16.09 2.94 -11.45
CA VAL A 45 -17.03 3.45 -12.45
C VAL A 45 -18.48 3.34 -11.96
N PHE A 46 -18.77 2.26 -11.24
CA PHE A 46 -20.08 2.06 -10.61
C PHE A 46 -19.94 2.28 -9.11
N GLU A 47 -21.02 2.78 -8.47
CA GLU A 47 -21.02 2.91 -7.03
C GLU A 47 -21.00 1.52 -6.39
N ASP A 48 -19.93 1.25 -5.64
CA ASP A 48 -19.78 0.03 -4.87
C ASP A 48 -18.89 0.28 -3.65
N SER A 49 -18.80 -0.71 -2.77
CA SER A 49 -18.05 -0.62 -1.52
C SER A 49 -16.67 -1.25 -1.60
N LEU A 50 -16.21 -1.60 -2.80
CA LEU A 50 -14.89 -2.21 -2.96
C LEU A 50 -13.80 -1.16 -2.94
N VAL A 51 -12.85 -1.32 -2.03
CA VAL A 51 -11.62 -0.55 -2.00
C VAL A 51 -10.50 -1.45 -2.49
N LEU A 52 -9.87 -1.08 -3.59
CA LEU A 52 -8.74 -1.82 -4.15
C LEU A 52 -7.44 -1.14 -3.73
N ILE A 53 -6.55 -1.93 -3.13
CA ILE A 53 -5.24 -1.46 -2.68
C ILE A 53 -4.18 -2.26 -3.40
N GLU A 54 -3.27 -1.58 -4.09
CA GLU A 54 -2.12 -2.19 -4.72
C GLU A 54 -0.86 -1.77 -3.97
N VAL A 55 -0.06 -2.75 -3.56
CA VAL A 55 1.20 -2.52 -2.86
C VAL A 55 2.33 -2.94 -3.80
N LEU A 56 3.17 -1.98 -4.20
CA LEU A 56 4.32 -2.23 -5.06
C LEU A 56 5.57 -2.16 -4.19
N TRP A 57 6.24 -3.30 -4.03
CA TRP A 57 7.43 -3.40 -3.20
C TRP A 57 8.36 -4.51 -3.69
N TYR A 58 9.57 -4.57 -3.14
CA TYR A 58 10.45 -5.71 -3.40
C TYR A 58 9.97 -6.94 -2.62
N PRO A 59 10.25 -8.16 -3.12
CA PRO A 59 9.74 -9.39 -2.50
C PRO A 59 10.00 -9.50 -1.01
N ARG A 60 8.98 -9.94 -0.29
CA ARG A 60 9.01 -10.16 1.15
C ARG A 60 8.34 -11.49 1.50
N ASP A 61 8.51 -11.91 2.76
CA ASP A 61 7.88 -13.12 3.27
C ASP A 61 6.35 -13.08 3.16
N LYS A 62 5.73 -14.23 2.97
CA LYS A 62 4.27 -14.35 3.00
C LYS A 62 3.67 -13.82 4.29
N SER A 63 4.35 -14.01 5.42
CA SER A 63 3.89 -13.50 6.72
C SER A 63 3.81 -11.98 6.74
N LYS A 64 4.75 -11.29 6.10
CA LYS A 64 4.72 -9.83 5.99
C LYS A 64 3.60 -9.35 5.10
N MET A 65 3.35 -10.01 3.98
CA MET A 65 2.22 -9.71 3.10
C MET A 65 0.90 -9.87 3.85
N LYS A 66 0.74 -10.97 4.57
CA LYS A 66 -0.45 -11.24 5.37
C LYS A 66 -0.65 -10.16 6.42
N SER A 67 0.40 -9.79 7.14
CA SER A 67 0.34 -8.76 8.19
C SER A 67 -0.06 -7.40 7.62
N VAL A 68 0.48 -7.03 6.47
CA VAL A 68 0.11 -5.76 5.81
C VAL A 68 -1.34 -5.79 5.33
N ALA A 69 -1.79 -6.90 4.74
CA ALA A 69 -3.16 -7.03 4.28
C ALA A 69 -4.15 -6.92 5.45
N GLU A 70 -3.86 -7.58 6.58
CA GLU A 70 -4.68 -7.50 7.78
C GLU A 70 -4.69 -6.10 8.38
N LEU A 71 -3.55 -5.44 8.42
CA LEU A 71 -3.42 -4.06 8.92
C LEU A 71 -4.30 -3.10 8.10
N LEU A 72 -4.22 -3.19 6.78
CA LEU A 72 -5.02 -2.34 5.90
C LEU A 72 -6.52 -2.62 6.05
N TYR A 73 -6.90 -3.89 6.09
CA TYR A 73 -8.29 -4.28 6.28
C TYR A 73 -8.85 -3.77 7.60
N ASN A 74 -8.13 -3.98 8.70
CA ASN A 74 -8.58 -3.57 10.03
C ASN A 74 -8.70 -2.06 10.14
N GLU A 75 -7.78 -1.32 9.54
CA GLU A 75 -7.84 0.14 9.54
C GLU A 75 -9.06 0.63 8.74
N LEU A 76 -9.29 0.07 7.55
CA LEU A 76 -10.44 0.48 6.72
C LEU A 76 -11.78 0.18 7.36
N LYS A 77 -11.88 -0.90 8.12
CA LYS A 77 -13.12 -1.23 8.86
C LYS A 77 -13.50 -0.18 9.91
N LYS A 78 -12.55 0.61 10.38
CA LYS A 78 -12.82 1.73 11.28
C LYS A 78 -13.50 2.91 10.58
N HIS A 79 -13.39 2.98 9.25
CA HIS A 79 -13.89 4.09 8.45
C HIS A 79 -15.20 3.78 7.72
N GLY A 80 -15.60 2.53 7.66
CA GLY A 80 -16.83 2.14 6.99
C GLY A 80 -16.89 0.65 6.72
N ASP A 81 -18.00 0.22 6.12
CA ASP A 81 -18.23 -1.18 5.78
C ASP A 81 -17.77 -1.45 4.35
N TYR A 82 -16.47 -1.49 4.16
CA TYR A 82 -15.84 -1.70 2.87
C TYR A 82 -15.50 -3.16 2.63
N ASN A 83 -15.62 -3.59 1.36
CA ASN A 83 -14.93 -4.77 0.87
C ASN A 83 -13.52 -4.32 0.48
N VAL A 84 -12.50 -5.04 0.91
CA VAL A 84 -11.11 -4.63 0.73
C VAL A 84 -10.34 -5.70 -0.01
N ASP A 85 -9.83 -5.35 -1.20
CA ASP A 85 -8.90 -6.18 -1.96
C ASP A 85 -7.51 -5.60 -1.84
N VAL A 86 -6.55 -6.42 -1.42
CA VAL A 86 -5.15 -6.02 -1.36
C VAL A 86 -4.35 -6.91 -2.30
N VAL A 87 -3.69 -6.29 -3.27
CA VAL A 87 -2.88 -6.99 -4.27
C VAL A 87 -1.43 -6.53 -4.14
N PHE A 88 -0.52 -7.47 -4.06
CA PHE A 88 0.91 -7.17 -4.00
C PHE A 88 1.56 -7.37 -5.36
N HIS A 89 2.33 -6.38 -5.78
CA HIS A 89 3.15 -6.44 -6.99
C HIS A 89 4.62 -6.42 -6.57
N GLU A 90 5.33 -7.49 -6.87
CA GLU A 90 6.75 -7.58 -6.55
C GLU A 90 7.58 -6.86 -7.60
N LEU A 91 8.40 -5.92 -7.16
CA LEU A 91 9.29 -5.17 -8.04
C LEU A 91 10.53 -6.01 -8.36
N ASN A 92 11.08 -5.77 -9.54
CA ASN A 92 12.29 -6.42 -10.01
C ASN A 92 13.33 -5.33 -10.33
N SER A 93 14.52 -5.43 -9.74
CA SER A 93 15.59 -4.43 -9.93
C SER A 93 15.99 -4.26 -11.39
N GLU A 94 15.88 -5.30 -12.20
CA GLU A 94 16.17 -5.21 -13.65
C GLU A 94 15.17 -4.31 -14.39
N LYS A 95 14.01 -4.06 -13.82
CA LYS A 95 12.92 -3.28 -14.42
C LYS A 95 12.58 -2.03 -13.63
N HIS A 96 13.41 -1.67 -12.65
CA HIS A 96 13.12 -0.56 -11.75
C HIS A 96 14.22 0.49 -11.81
N TYR A 97 13.84 1.67 -12.30
CA TYR A 97 14.73 2.82 -12.44
C TYR A 97 14.16 4.00 -11.66
N ILE A 98 15.00 4.68 -10.93
CA ILE A 98 14.66 5.91 -10.19
C ILE A 98 15.54 7.03 -10.74
N ASN A 99 14.91 8.09 -11.23
CA ASN A 99 15.61 9.22 -11.84
C ASN A 99 16.60 8.81 -12.94
N GLY A 100 16.22 7.79 -13.73
CA GLY A 100 17.02 7.30 -14.84
C GLY A 100 18.12 6.31 -14.49
N GLU A 101 18.23 5.94 -13.22
CA GLU A 101 19.22 4.98 -12.76
C GLU A 101 18.57 3.74 -12.19
N GLN A 102 19.15 2.58 -12.48
CA GLN A 102 18.66 1.31 -11.98
C GLN A 102 18.72 1.27 -10.45
N HIS A 103 17.61 0.89 -9.84
CA HIS A 103 17.52 0.79 -8.40
C HIS A 103 17.80 -0.64 -7.91
N PHE A 104 18.64 -0.76 -6.90
CA PHE A 104 18.89 -2.02 -6.21
C PHE A 104 18.42 -1.91 -4.76
N PRO A 105 17.58 -2.84 -4.31
CA PRO A 105 17.12 -2.80 -2.92
C PRO A 105 18.27 -3.10 -1.98
N LYS A 106 18.27 -2.47 -0.81
CA LYS A 106 19.18 -2.82 0.27
C LYS A 106 18.74 -4.16 0.86
N LYS A 107 19.69 -5.03 1.05
CA LYS A 107 19.47 -6.32 1.72
C LYS A 107 19.53 -6.15 3.23
#